data_c38f1d6306386b5a7c4226fa5402a86b
#
_entry.id   c38f1d6306386b5a7c4226fa5402a86b
#
_cell.length_a   1.000
_cell.length_b   1.000
_cell.length_c   1.000
_cell.angle_alpha   90.00
_cell.angle_beta   90.00
_cell.angle_gamma   90.00
#
_symmetry.space_group_name_H-M   'P 1'
#
loop_
_entity.id
_entity.type
_entity.pdbx_description
1 polymer ?
#
loop_
_entity_poly.entity_id
_entity_poly.type
_entity_poly.pdbx_seq_one_letter_code
_entity_poly.pdbx_strand_id
1 'polypeptide(L)'
;FYTDIGMFTCREEYGVDASSLFNVLTGYSTPPEYNKFIVAPHGMRPFFEAMIIQETENAKLGLPAKITAKVNSLVDPEIISLLYDASNAGVKIDLIVRGICCLVPGVHGFSENIRVISIVGQLLEHSRIFIFENNSNPLYYMGSADWMPRNLDRRVELVFPVEDEDIKKRVQEVITVSFKDTVNARQQLSTGVYKSVDKRGKHKMNCQKFFSKLALKAQKQAMKKTYASTVGTPIVPVEVKKEIGRAHV
;
A
#
# COMPACT_ATOMS: atom_id res chain seq x y z
N PHE A 1 -16.88 -7.31 -3.52
CA PHE A 1 -16.07 -6.64 -4.55
C PHE A 1 -14.71 -6.28 -3.97
N TYR A 2 -13.64 -6.75 -4.59
CA TYR A 2 -12.27 -6.40 -4.25
C TYR A 2 -11.95 -4.97 -4.71
N THR A 3 -11.25 -4.23 -3.85
CA THR A 3 -10.62 -2.95 -4.21
C THR A 3 -9.13 -3.03 -3.90
N ASP A 4 -8.32 -2.43 -4.77
CA ASP A 4 -6.88 -2.38 -4.60
C ASP A 4 -6.31 -1.05 -5.11
N ILE A 5 -5.00 -0.87 -4.98
CA ILE A 5 -4.27 0.29 -5.49
C ILE A 5 -3.29 -0.22 -6.53
N GLY A 6 -3.45 0.23 -7.78
CA GLY A 6 -2.52 -0.01 -8.86
C GLY A 6 -1.58 1.19 -9.04
N MET A 7 -0.33 0.91 -9.42
CA MET A 7 0.65 1.92 -9.79
C MET A 7 1.06 1.72 -11.25
N PHE A 8 1.10 2.81 -12.02
CA PHE A 8 1.70 2.85 -13.35
C PHE A 8 2.98 3.67 -13.29
N THR A 9 4.03 3.17 -13.92
CA THR A 9 5.33 3.86 -13.99
C THR A 9 5.97 3.64 -15.35
N CYS A 10 6.74 4.63 -15.81
CA CYS A 10 7.59 4.53 -17.01
C CYS A 10 9.09 4.62 -16.66
N ARG A 11 9.44 4.52 -15.38
CA ARG A 11 10.84 4.56 -14.96
C ARG A 11 11.55 3.28 -15.35
N GLU A 12 12.73 3.43 -15.92
CA GLU A 12 13.51 2.35 -16.50
C GLU A 12 13.86 1.25 -15.47
N GLU A 13 14.25 1.63 -14.27
CA GLU A 13 14.63 0.68 -13.22
C GLU A 13 13.51 -0.32 -12.88
N TYR A 14 12.26 0.15 -12.87
CA TYR A 14 11.09 -0.72 -12.66
C TYR A 14 10.84 -1.64 -13.87
N GLY A 15 11.10 -1.13 -15.08
CA GLY A 15 10.99 -1.92 -16.31
C GLY A 15 12.01 -3.06 -16.37
N VAL A 16 13.25 -2.77 -16.00
CA VAL A 16 14.34 -3.78 -15.90
C VAL A 16 13.99 -4.84 -14.87
N ASP A 17 13.55 -4.44 -13.67
CA ASP A 17 13.18 -5.37 -12.62
C ASP A 17 11.97 -6.23 -13.01
N ALA A 18 10.96 -5.63 -13.66
CA ALA A 18 9.79 -6.37 -14.14
C ALA A 18 10.18 -7.42 -15.17
N SER A 19 11.02 -7.06 -16.16
CA SER A 19 11.52 -8.00 -17.17
C SER A 19 12.29 -9.15 -16.52
N SER A 20 13.14 -8.84 -15.54
CA SER A 20 13.91 -9.83 -14.79
C SER A 20 13.01 -10.76 -14.00
N LEU A 21 11.99 -10.22 -13.33
CA LEU A 21 11.01 -11.03 -12.58
C LEU A 21 10.23 -11.97 -13.50
N PHE A 22 9.78 -11.49 -14.67
CA PHE A 22 9.10 -12.35 -15.64
C PHE A 22 10.00 -13.46 -16.17
N ASN A 23 11.30 -13.20 -16.39
CA ASN A 23 12.26 -14.23 -16.78
C ASN A 23 12.43 -15.32 -15.70
N VAL A 24 12.43 -14.93 -14.43
CA VAL A 24 12.44 -15.90 -13.31
C VAL A 24 11.15 -16.71 -13.28
N LEU A 25 9.99 -16.07 -13.40
CA LEU A 25 8.68 -16.73 -13.37
C LEU A 25 8.48 -17.74 -14.51
N THR A 26 9.06 -17.45 -15.66
CA THR A 26 9.01 -18.37 -16.84
C THR A 26 10.14 -19.41 -16.87
N GLY A 27 11.01 -19.40 -15.86
CA GLY A 27 12.11 -20.37 -15.73
C GLY A 27 13.32 -20.07 -16.61
N TYR A 28 13.42 -18.88 -17.17
CA TYR A 28 14.52 -18.47 -18.04
C TYR A 28 15.80 -18.10 -17.28
N SER A 29 15.67 -17.65 -16.04
CA SER A 29 16.81 -17.21 -15.23
C SER A 29 16.62 -17.51 -13.75
N THR A 30 17.73 -17.51 -13.03
CA THR A 30 17.74 -17.45 -11.55
C THR A 30 17.38 -16.03 -11.08
N PRO A 31 16.87 -15.87 -9.84
CA PRO A 31 16.56 -14.55 -9.29
C PRO A 31 17.81 -13.65 -9.29
N PRO A 32 17.76 -12.45 -9.91
CA PRO A 32 18.84 -11.47 -9.85
C PRO A 32 18.73 -10.61 -8.59
N GLU A 33 19.70 -9.73 -8.40
CA GLU A 33 19.50 -8.57 -7.55
C GLU A 33 18.62 -7.55 -8.28
N TYR A 34 17.52 -7.15 -7.64
CA TYR A 34 16.58 -6.18 -8.19
C TYR A 34 16.99 -4.75 -7.77
N ASN A 35 16.73 -3.77 -8.64
CA ASN A 35 17.03 -2.36 -8.35
C ASN A 35 16.03 -1.73 -7.38
N LYS A 36 14.74 -2.05 -7.56
CA LYS A 36 13.61 -1.47 -6.83
C LYS A 36 12.70 -2.53 -6.22
N PHE A 37 12.58 -3.68 -6.85
CA PHE A 37 11.67 -4.72 -6.40
C PHE A 37 12.23 -5.50 -5.23
N ILE A 38 11.38 -5.70 -4.25
CA ILE A 38 11.61 -6.63 -3.14
C ILE A 38 10.73 -7.84 -3.39
N VAL A 39 11.35 -8.95 -3.76
CA VAL A 39 10.64 -10.16 -4.24
C VAL A 39 10.76 -11.28 -3.22
N ALA A 40 9.64 -11.89 -2.85
CA ALA A 40 9.62 -13.15 -2.12
C ALA A 40 9.84 -14.33 -3.08
N PRO A 41 10.43 -15.46 -2.59
CA PRO A 41 10.79 -15.75 -1.21
C PRO A 41 12.17 -15.22 -0.76
N HIS A 42 13.01 -14.74 -1.68
CA HIS A 42 14.43 -14.55 -1.38
C HIS A 42 14.78 -13.24 -0.66
N GLY A 43 14.10 -12.14 -0.97
CA GLY A 43 14.47 -10.80 -0.49
C GLY A 43 13.50 -10.16 0.50
N MET A 44 12.26 -10.65 0.59
CA MET A 44 11.19 -9.91 1.27
C MET A 44 11.27 -9.98 2.80
N ARG A 45 11.54 -11.15 3.37
CA ARG A 45 11.70 -11.29 4.82
C ARG A 45 12.83 -10.43 5.35
N PRO A 46 14.09 -10.59 4.87
CA PRO A 46 15.20 -9.78 5.36
C PRO A 46 15.00 -8.29 5.14
N PHE A 47 14.26 -7.88 4.10
CA PHE A 47 13.90 -6.49 3.90
C PHE A 47 13.02 -5.95 5.03
N PHE A 48 11.91 -6.62 5.37
CA PHE A 48 11.02 -6.14 6.42
C PHE A 48 11.69 -6.18 7.80
N GLU A 49 12.47 -7.20 8.08
CA GLU A 49 13.26 -7.30 9.31
C GLU A 49 14.22 -6.11 9.44
N ALA A 50 15.00 -5.83 8.40
CA ALA A 50 15.93 -4.69 8.37
C ALA A 50 15.22 -3.35 8.59
N MET A 51 14.06 -3.13 7.95
CA MET A 51 13.29 -1.90 8.09
C MET A 51 12.74 -1.71 9.52
N ILE A 52 12.25 -2.78 10.14
CA ILE A 52 11.75 -2.71 11.54
C ILE A 52 12.91 -2.50 12.51
N ILE A 53 14.04 -3.18 12.31
CA ILE A 53 15.25 -3.01 13.12
C ILE A 53 15.77 -1.57 12.98
N GLN A 54 15.79 -1.00 11.79
CA GLN A 54 16.23 0.38 11.57
C GLN A 54 15.37 1.39 12.35
N GLU A 55 14.05 1.23 12.37
CA GLU A 55 13.17 2.09 13.18
C GLU A 55 13.43 1.89 14.69
N THR A 56 13.71 0.66 15.10
CA THR A 56 14.07 0.34 16.48
C THR A 56 15.35 1.05 16.92
N GLU A 57 16.39 1.02 16.08
CA GLU A 57 17.65 1.72 16.35
C GLU A 57 17.46 3.24 16.33
N ASN A 58 16.68 3.80 15.40
CA ASN A 58 16.33 5.21 15.39
C ASN A 58 15.68 5.62 16.72
N ALA A 59 14.73 4.84 17.23
CA ALA A 59 14.07 5.13 18.50
C ALA A 59 15.04 5.07 19.69
N LYS A 60 15.93 4.08 19.75
CA LYS A 60 16.98 3.98 20.79
C LYS A 60 17.92 5.17 20.79
N LEU A 61 18.17 5.77 19.65
CA LEU A 61 18.99 6.98 19.48
C LEU A 61 18.20 8.28 19.74
N GLY A 62 16.90 8.20 20.09
CA GLY A 62 16.03 9.35 20.29
C GLY A 62 15.64 10.07 18.98
N LEU A 63 15.84 9.43 17.84
CA LEU A 63 15.47 9.96 16.54
C LEU A 63 13.99 9.67 16.22
N PRO A 64 13.36 10.43 15.33
CA PRO A 64 12.01 10.13 14.84
C PRO A 64 11.89 8.71 14.29
N ALA A 65 10.98 7.93 14.88
CA ALA A 65 10.77 6.53 14.52
C ALA A 65 9.28 6.17 14.56
N LYS A 66 8.78 5.61 13.45
CA LYS A 66 7.39 5.20 13.34
C LYS A 66 7.21 4.14 12.27
N ILE A 67 6.37 3.14 12.54
CA ILE A 67 5.95 2.15 11.57
C ILE A 67 4.45 2.30 11.34
N THR A 68 4.04 2.38 10.08
CA THR A 68 2.63 2.31 9.70
C THR A 68 2.46 1.24 8.63
N ALA A 69 1.57 0.28 8.88
CA ALA A 69 1.29 -0.75 7.90
C ALA A 69 -0.21 -1.00 7.72
N LYS A 70 -0.61 -1.21 6.48
CA LYS A 70 -1.93 -1.71 6.10
C LYS A 70 -1.74 -3.05 5.40
N VAL A 71 -2.28 -4.11 5.99
CA VAL A 71 -2.17 -5.48 5.49
C VAL A 71 -3.50 -6.23 5.67
N ASN A 72 -3.64 -7.37 5.02
CA ASN A 72 -4.81 -8.22 5.28
C ASN A 72 -4.59 -9.13 6.49
N SER A 73 -3.37 -9.63 6.68
CA SER A 73 -3.05 -10.54 7.77
C SER A 73 -1.67 -10.28 8.36
N LEU A 74 -1.57 -10.42 9.68
CA LEU A 74 -0.33 -10.31 10.46
C LEU A 74 -0.25 -11.55 11.36
N VAL A 75 0.49 -12.57 10.92
CA VAL A 75 0.60 -13.85 11.63
C VAL A 75 2.02 -14.38 11.72
N ASP A 76 3.00 -13.70 11.08
CA ASP A 76 4.39 -14.08 11.10
C ASP A 76 5.00 -13.85 12.50
N PRO A 77 5.52 -14.90 13.19
CA PRO A 77 5.96 -14.77 14.56
C PRO A 77 7.23 -13.91 14.69
N GLU A 78 8.13 -13.95 13.71
CA GLU A 78 9.37 -13.18 13.73
C GLU A 78 9.10 -11.70 13.51
N ILE A 79 8.27 -11.35 12.53
CA ILE A 79 7.83 -9.96 12.34
C ILE A 79 7.09 -9.43 13.58
N ILE A 80 6.22 -10.24 14.20
CA ILE A 80 5.51 -9.84 15.42
C ILE A 80 6.49 -9.60 16.57
N SER A 81 7.50 -10.46 16.74
CA SER A 81 8.54 -10.27 17.77
C SER A 81 9.29 -8.97 17.56
N LEU A 82 9.75 -8.69 16.34
CA LEU A 82 10.43 -7.45 16.01
C LEU A 82 9.57 -6.20 16.24
N LEU A 83 8.25 -6.28 15.95
CA LEU A 83 7.33 -5.17 16.25
C LEU A 83 7.18 -4.93 17.76
N TYR A 84 7.21 -5.99 18.58
CA TYR A 84 7.22 -5.84 20.03
C TYR A 84 8.53 -5.21 20.52
N ASP A 85 9.67 -5.64 20.00
CA ASP A 85 10.97 -5.04 20.33
C ASP A 85 11.02 -3.56 19.92
N ALA A 86 10.50 -3.23 18.75
CA ALA A 86 10.37 -1.85 18.29
C ALA A 86 9.46 -1.01 19.22
N SER A 87 8.31 -1.58 19.65
CA SER A 87 7.43 -0.92 20.61
C SER A 87 8.14 -0.65 21.94
N ASN A 88 8.90 -1.63 22.46
CA ASN A 88 9.66 -1.48 23.69
C ASN A 88 10.77 -0.41 23.59
N ALA A 89 11.34 -0.24 22.40
CA ALA A 89 12.31 0.82 22.12
C ALA A 89 11.65 2.22 21.96
N GLY A 90 10.31 2.31 21.94
CA GLY A 90 9.58 3.58 21.83
C GLY A 90 9.05 3.90 20.43
N VAL A 91 9.22 3.01 19.45
CA VAL A 91 8.65 3.20 18.12
C VAL A 91 7.12 3.22 18.18
N LYS A 92 6.50 4.24 17.58
CA LYS A 92 5.04 4.29 17.41
C LYS A 92 4.63 3.42 16.24
N ILE A 93 3.73 2.46 16.48
CA ILE A 93 3.31 1.48 15.48
C ILE A 93 1.80 1.54 15.26
N ASP A 94 1.40 1.96 14.06
CA ASP A 94 0.01 2.10 13.65
C ASP A 94 -0.33 1.05 12.58
N LEU A 95 -1.17 0.09 12.89
CA LEU A 95 -1.51 -1.03 12.02
C LEU A 95 -2.98 -1.02 11.62
N ILE A 96 -3.24 -1.27 10.34
CA ILE A 96 -4.57 -1.60 9.80
C ILE A 96 -4.51 -3.04 9.33
N VAL A 97 -5.11 -3.94 10.09
CA VAL A 97 -5.15 -5.39 9.79
C VAL A 97 -6.60 -5.81 9.58
N ARG A 98 -6.95 -6.11 8.32
CA ARG A 98 -8.33 -6.41 7.96
C ARG A 98 -8.81 -7.77 8.46
N GLY A 99 -7.95 -8.79 8.38
CA GLY A 99 -8.25 -10.19 8.69
C GLY A 99 -7.56 -10.66 9.98
N ILE A 100 -6.79 -11.74 9.86
CA ILE A 100 -6.12 -12.39 10.99
C ILE A 100 -5.00 -11.51 11.53
N CYS A 101 -5.03 -11.25 12.83
CA CYS A 101 -3.98 -10.55 13.56
C CYS A 101 -3.59 -11.36 14.80
N CYS A 102 -2.40 -11.95 14.80
CA CYS A 102 -1.85 -12.69 15.96
C CYS A 102 -1.08 -11.76 16.92
N LEU A 103 -0.81 -10.51 16.52
CA LEU A 103 -0.21 -9.51 17.39
C LEU A 103 -1.26 -9.00 18.39
N VAL A 104 -0.88 -8.83 19.65
CA VAL A 104 -1.71 -8.24 20.72
C VAL A 104 -1.17 -6.84 21.05
N PRO A 105 -1.92 -5.77 20.75
CA PRO A 105 -1.49 -4.39 21.01
C PRO A 105 -1.83 -3.92 22.42
N GLY A 106 -1.16 -2.87 22.89
CA GLY A 106 -1.54 -2.14 24.11
C GLY A 106 -1.27 -2.87 25.42
N VAL A 107 -0.38 -3.87 25.44
CA VAL A 107 0.09 -4.52 26.65
C VAL A 107 1.21 -3.70 27.26
N HIS A 108 1.03 -3.27 28.52
CA HIS A 108 2.01 -2.43 29.24
C HIS A 108 3.37 -3.12 29.34
N GLY A 109 4.43 -2.37 29.05
CA GLY A 109 5.82 -2.87 29.04
C GLY A 109 6.13 -3.85 27.90
N PHE A 110 5.23 -3.99 26.90
CA PHE A 110 5.43 -4.92 25.81
C PHE A 110 4.98 -4.37 24.43
N SER A 111 3.74 -3.93 24.32
CA SER A 111 3.17 -3.45 23.04
C SER A 111 2.35 -2.17 23.22
N GLU A 112 2.65 -1.36 24.22
CA GLU A 112 1.89 -0.15 24.56
C GLU A 112 1.94 0.92 23.46
N ASN A 113 2.98 0.91 22.64
CA ASN A 113 3.12 1.82 21.50
C ASN A 113 2.51 1.29 20.20
N ILE A 114 1.84 0.13 20.25
CA ILE A 114 1.18 -0.48 19.09
C ILE A 114 -0.32 -0.23 19.15
N ARG A 115 -0.85 0.29 18.04
CA ARG A 115 -2.29 0.40 17.81
C ARG A 115 -2.69 -0.43 16.59
N VAL A 116 -3.72 -1.26 16.73
CA VAL A 116 -4.28 -2.06 15.64
C VAL A 116 -5.74 -1.68 15.45
N ILE A 117 -6.10 -1.38 14.21
CA ILE A 117 -7.50 -1.27 13.78
C ILE A 117 -7.80 -2.27 12.67
N SER A 118 -9.05 -2.70 12.59
CA SER A 118 -9.59 -3.47 11.47
C SER A 118 -10.74 -2.70 10.84
N ILE A 119 -10.77 -2.66 9.51
CA ILE A 119 -11.85 -2.02 8.74
C ILE A 119 -12.46 -3.06 7.83
N VAL A 120 -13.70 -3.44 8.15
CA VAL A 120 -14.52 -4.35 7.34
C VAL A 120 -15.77 -3.60 6.93
N GLY A 121 -15.97 -3.40 5.65
CA GLY A 121 -17.07 -2.63 5.09
C GLY A 121 -17.70 -3.31 3.88
N GLN A 122 -18.34 -2.51 3.04
CA GLN A 122 -18.99 -2.97 1.81
C GLN A 122 -17.98 -3.51 0.79
N LEU A 123 -16.79 -2.89 0.73
CA LEU A 123 -15.72 -3.25 -0.18
C LEU A 123 -14.66 -4.04 0.57
N LEU A 124 -14.11 -5.06 -0.08
CA LEU A 124 -12.99 -5.82 0.42
C LEU A 124 -11.71 -5.12 -0.04
N GLU A 125 -11.12 -4.32 0.85
CA GLU A 125 -9.87 -3.61 0.58
C GLU A 125 -8.70 -4.58 0.65
N HIS A 126 -7.93 -4.65 -0.44
CA HIS A 126 -6.85 -5.63 -0.60
C HIS A 126 -5.47 -4.99 -0.73
N SER A 127 -5.39 -3.68 -0.63
CA SER A 127 -4.12 -2.94 -0.70
C SER A 127 -3.23 -3.20 0.52
N ARG A 128 -1.93 -3.36 0.26
CA ARG A 128 -0.89 -3.40 1.29
C ARG A 128 0.00 -2.20 1.14
N ILE A 129 0.21 -1.52 2.25
CA ILE A 129 1.01 -0.29 2.32
C ILE A 129 1.90 -0.39 3.55
N PHE A 130 3.17 -0.02 3.39
CA PHE A 130 4.14 0.02 4.48
C PHE A 130 4.84 1.36 4.46
N ILE A 131 4.91 2.03 5.61
CA ILE A 131 5.56 3.34 5.76
C ILE A 131 6.47 3.27 6.98
N PHE A 132 7.73 3.59 6.78
CA PHE A 132 8.74 3.68 7.82
C PHE A 132 9.23 5.12 7.89
N GLU A 133 9.29 5.69 9.10
CA GLU A 133 9.61 7.12 9.33
C GLU A 133 11.04 7.48 8.97
N ASN A 134 11.96 6.53 9.16
CA ASN A 134 13.34 6.64 8.74
C ASN A 134 13.97 8.00 9.08
N ASN A 135 13.92 8.37 10.36
CA ASN A 135 14.49 9.63 10.85
C ASN A 135 14.02 10.87 10.07
N SER A 136 12.70 11.07 9.95
CA SER A 136 12.06 12.18 9.21
C SER A 136 12.28 12.18 7.70
N ASN A 137 12.74 11.07 7.12
CA ASN A 137 12.78 10.84 5.69
C ASN A 137 11.96 9.62 5.31
N PRO A 138 10.62 9.69 5.36
CA PRO A 138 9.74 8.54 5.34
C PRO A 138 9.80 7.77 4.03
N LEU A 139 9.94 6.46 4.16
CA LEU A 139 9.97 5.50 3.08
C LEU A 139 8.59 4.85 2.92
N TYR A 140 8.09 4.86 1.70
CA TYR A 140 6.77 4.33 1.36
C TYR A 140 6.91 3.13 0.43
N TYR A 141 6.21 2.05 0.78
CA TYR A 141 6.17 0.83 -0.03
C TYR A 141 4.74 0.36 -0.23
N MET A 142 4.48 -0.26 -1.36
CA MET A 142 3.25 -0.99 -1.65
C MET A 142 3.56 -2.35 -2.22
N GLY A 143 2.62 -3.28 -2.13
CA GLY A 143 2.85 -4.61 -2.69
C GLY A 143 1.71 -5.60 -2.49
N SER A 144 1.99 -6.86 -2.80
CA SER A 144 1.03 -7.96 -2.72
C SER A 144 1.14 -8.77 -1.42
N ALA A 145 2.24 -8.65 -0.66
CA ALA A 145 2.51 -9.48 0.51
C ALA A 145 1.79 -9.02 1.78
N ASP A 146 1.26 -9.97 2.51
CA ASP A 146 0.93 -9.82 3.93
C ASP A 146 2.13 -10.23 4.80
N TRP A 147 2.14 -9.87 6.06
CA TRP A 147 3.12 -10.35 7.03
C TRP A 147 2.74 -11.76 7.52
N MET A 148 2.90 -12.72 6.62
CA MET A 148 2.62 -14.13 6.83
C MET A 148 3.79 -14.98 6.32
N PRO A 149 4.17 -16.09 6.99
CA PRO A 149 5.28 -16.96 6.55
C PRO A 149 5.13 -17.40 5.09
N ARG A 150 3.93 -17.75 4.65
CA ARG A 150 3.69 -18.17 3.27
C ARG A 150 3.94 -17.07 2.24
N ASN A 151 3.69 -15.79 2.58
CA ASN A 151 3.93 -14.65 1.70
C ASN A 151 5.40 -14.26 1.69
N LEU A 152 6.07 -14.33 2.84
CA LEU A 152 7.45 -13.91 2.98
C LEU A 152 8.44 -14.96 2.44
N ASP A 153 8.11 -16.27 2.57
CA ASP A 153 9.09 -17.36 2.40
C ASP A 153 8.71 -18.39 1.31
N ARG A 154 7.48 -18.39 0.77
CA ARG A 154 7.05 -19.48 -0.11
C ARG A 154 6.38 -19.04 -1.40
N ARG A 155 5.64 -17.94 -1.40
CA ARG A 155 4.96 -17.40 -2.58
C ARG A 155 5.89 -16.47 -3.33
N VAL A 156 5.59 -16.27 -4.61
CA VAL A 156 6.12 -15.12 -5.33
C VAL A 156 5.23 -13.93 -4.99
N GLU A 157 5.79 -13.00 -4.25
CA GLU A 157 5.13 -11.75 -3.87
C GLU A 157 6.07 -10.59 -4.21
N LEU A 158 5.50 -9.42 -4.42
CA LEU A 158 6.22 -8.23 -4.81
C LEU A 158 5.91 -7.08 -3.85
N VAL A 159 6.96 -6.41 -3.39
CA VAL A 159 6.89 -5.10 -2.73
C VAL A 159 7.79 -4.14 -3.50
N PHE A 160 7.37 -2.89 -3.64
CA PHE A 160 8.11 -1.87 -4.38
C PHE A 160 8.00 -0.51 -3.69
N PRO A 161 9.04 0.35 -3.81
CA PRO A 161 9.02 1.69 -3.24
C PRO A 161 8.07 2.63 -4.01
N VAL A 162 7.51 3.58 -3.30
CA VAL A 162 6.79 4.73 -3.86
C VAL A 162 7.69 5.95 -3.68
N GLU A 163 8.28 6.43 -4.76
CA GLU A 163 9.32 7.47 -4.71
C GLU A 163 8.80 8.87 -5.09
N ASP A 164 7.73 8.94 -5.89
CA ASP A 164 7.12 10.21 -6.30
C ASP A 164 6.38 10.87 -5.13
N GLU A 165 6.69 12.13 -4.86
CA GLU A 165 6.16 12.85 -3.71
C GLU A 165 4.64 13.07 -3.77
N ASP A 166 4.06 13.22 -4.94
CA ASP A 166 2.61 13.38 -5.07
C ASP A 166 1.88 12.04 -4.90
N ILE A 167 2.50 10.96 -5.33
CA ILE A 167 2.00 9.60 -5.07
C ILE A 167 2.14 9.26 -3.58
N LYS A 168 3.26 9.60 -2.91
CA LYS A 168 3.41 9.45 -1.44
C LYS A 168 2.30 10.16 -0.69
N LYS A 169 1.95 11.41 -1.06
CA LYS A 169 0.84 12.15 -0.46
C LYS A 169 -0.49 11.42 -0.60
N ARG A 170 -0.77 10.83 -1.78
CA ARG A 170 -1.98 10.05 -2.01
C ARG A 170 -2.02 8.77 -1.19
N VAL A 171 -0.89 8.05 -1.08
CA VAL A 171 -0.76 6.86 -0.22
C VAL A 171 -0.96 7.25 1.25
N GLN A 172 -0.36 8.36 1.69
CA GLN A 172 -0.55 8.90 3.04
C GLN A 172 -2.01 9.28 3.30
N GLU A 173 -2.72 9.83 2.31
CA GLU A 173 -4.15 10.13 2.42
C GLU A 173 -4.97 8.87 2.67
N VAL A 174 -4.66 7.76 1.96
CA VAL A 174 -5.34 6.47 2.17
C VAL A 174 -5.20 6.02 3.63
N ILE A 175 -4.00 6.05 4.18
CA ILE A 175 -3.73 5.68 5.56
C ILE A 175 -4.45 6.63 6.53
N THR A 176 -4.31 7.93 6.32
CA THR A 176 -4.87 8.95 7.22
C THR A 176 -6.40 8.87 7.27
N VAL A 177 -7.06 8.74 6.13
CA VAL A 177 -8.52 8.63 6.05
C VAL A 177 -9.01 7.30 6.65
N SER A 178 -8.27 6.22 6.45
CA SER A 178 -8.60 4.93 7.06
C SER A 178 -8.56 5.01 8.59
N PHE A 179 -7.55 5.64 9.19
CA PHE A 179 -7.49 5.85 10.64
C PHE A 179 -8.55 6.81 11.19
N LYS A 180 -9.16 7.63 10.33
CA LYS A 180 -10.30 8.50 10.69
C LYS A 180 -11.65 7.81 10.57
N ASP A 181 -11.71 6.57 10.09
CA ASP A 181 -12.99 5.84 9.98
C ASP A 181 -13.59 5.62 11.37
N THR A 182 -14.83 6.09 11.56
CA THR A 182 -15.60 5.94 12.79
C THR A 182 -16.85 5.06 12.60
N VAL A 183 -17.07 4.56 11.40
CA VAL A 183 -18.26 3.77 11.04
C VAL A 183 -17.94 2.28 11.06
N ASN A 184 -16.90 1.89 10.34
CA ASN A 184 -16.54 0.48 10.14
C ASN A 184 -15.32 0.06 10.96
N ALA A 185 -14.46 1.02 11.35
CA ALA A 185 -13.25 0.70 12.08
C ALA A 185 -13.55 0.13 13.48
N ARG A 186 -12.82 -0.92 13.83
CA ARG A 186 -12.79 -1.55 15.15
C ARG A 186 -11.35 -1.58 15.63
N GLN A 187 -11.12 -1.16 16.85
CA GLN A 187 -9.81 -1.19 17.48
C GLN A 187 -9.66 -2.50 18.26
N GLN A 188 -8.53 -3.17 18.08
CA GLN A 188 -8.14 -4.32 18.89
C GLN A 188 -7.63 -3.83 20.24
N LEU A 189 -8.08 -4.47 21.31
CA LEU A 189 -7.64 -4.21 22.69
C LEU A 189 -6.56 -5.20 23.11
N SER A 190 -5.90 -4.93 24.23
CA SER A 190 -4.92 -5.84 24.85
C SER A 190 -5.47 -7.19 25.27
N THR A 191 -6.80 -7.32 25.35
CA THR A 191 -7.50 -8.60 25.57
C THR A 191 -7.74 -9.41 24.30
N GLY A 192 -7.30 -8.90 23.13
CA GLY A 192 -7.60 -9.49 21.82
C GLY A 192 -8.99 -9.16 21.26
N VAL A 193 -9.86 -8.55 22.06
CA VAL A 193 -11.23 -8.20 21.66
C VAL A 193 -11.23 -6.95 20.79
N TYR A 194 -12.06 -6.93 19.74
CA TYR A 194 -12.27 -5.77 18.89
C TYR A 194 -13.47 -4.94 19.34
N LYS A 195 -13.27 -3.66 19.62
CA LYS A 195 -14.33 -2.69 19.93
C LYS A 195 -14.45 -1.62 18.85
N SER A 196 -15.66 -1.09 18.68
CA SER A 196 -15.86 0.09 17.81
C SER A 196 -14.96 1.24 18.28
N VAL A 197 -14.36 1.95 17.33
CA VAL A 197 -13.53 3.14 17.63
C VAL A 197 -14.38 4.17 18.39
N ASP A 198 -13.77 4.84 19.36
CA ASP A 198 -14.43 5.90 20.12
C ASP A 198 -14.85 7.05 19.19
N LYS A 199 -16.15 7.36 19.21
CA LYS A 199 -16.79 8.35 18.33
C LYS A 199 -16.99 9.72 18.99
N ARG A 200 -16.73 9.83 20.30
CA ARG A 200 -16.96 11.07 21.07
C ARG A 200 -16.10 12.21 20.49
N GLY A 201 -16.74 13.33 20.18
CA GLY A 201 -16.08 14.49 19.57
C GLY A 201 -15.55 14.30 18.15
N LYS A 202 -15.90 13.19 17.46
CA LYS A 202 -15.46 12.91 16.10
C LYS A 202 -16.61 12.94 15.12
N HIS A 203 -16.37 13.51 13.94
CA HIS A 203 -17.31 13.43 12.82
C HIS A 203 -17.50 11.98 12.34
N LYS A 204 -18.74 11.67 11.90
CA LYS A 204 -19.03 10.38 11.29
C LYS A 204 -18.28 10.26 9.96
N MET A 205 -17.28 9.39 9.90
CA MET A 205 -16.45 9.14 8.73
C MET A 205 -16.54 7.67 8.34
N ASN A 206 -16.82 7.40 7.06
CA ASN A 206 -16.70 6.08 6.44
C ASN A 206 -15.67 6.22 5.30
N CYS A 207 -14.50 5.62 5.47
CA CYS A 207 -13.37 5.78 4.53
C CYS A 207 -13.73 5.26 3.12
N GLN A 208 -14.44 4.14 3.00
CA GLN A 208 -14.83 3.58 1.70
C GLN A 208 -15.79 4.52 0.93
N LYS A 209 -16.78 5.09 1.62
CA LYS A 209 -17.66 6.08 1.03
C LYS A 209 -16.94 7.38 0.67
N PHE A 210 -15.96 7.77 1.47
CA PHE A 210 -15.12 8.93 1.16
C PHE A 210 -14.35 8.71 -0.15
N PHE A 211 -13.63 7.61 -0.29
CA PHE A 211 -12.86 7.33 -1.50
C PHE A 211 -13.74 7.10 -2.73
N SER A 212 -14.91 6.47 -2.58
CA SER A 212 -15.88 6.35 -3.67
C SER A 212 -16.35 7.71 -4.17
N LYS A 213 -16.65 8.64 -3.27
CA LYS A 213 -17.02 10.01 -3.65
C LYS A 213 -15.87 10.77 -4.32
N LEU A 214 -14.64 10.58 -3.83
CA LEU A 214 -13.44 11.18 -4.40
C LEU A 214 -13.21 10.70 -5.83
N ALA A 215 -13.32 9.39 -6.07
CA ALA A 215 -13.18 8.78 -7.39
C ALA A 215 -14.24 9.29 -8.37
N LEU A 216 -15.51 9.35 -7.96
CA LEU A 216 -16.59 9.90 -8.78
C LEU A 216 -16.38 11.38 -9.12
N LYS A 217 -15.86 12.17 -8.17
CA LYS A 217 -15.53 13.58 -8.41
C LYS A 217 -14.40 13.71 -9.45
N ALA A 218 -13.35 12.91 -9.30
CA ALA A 218 -12.22 12.89 -10.24
C ALA A 218 -12.68 12.49 -11.66
N GLN A 219 -13.51 11.46 -11.78
CA GLN A 219 -14.10 11.04 -13.06
C GLN A 219 -14.90 12.16 -13.73
N LYS A 220 -15.78 12.84 -12.98
CA LYS A 220 -16.57 13.97 -13.50
C LYS A 220 -15.68 15.12 -13.96
N GLN A 221 -14.59 15.40 -13.27
CA GLN A 221 -13.62 16.43 -13.67
C GLN A 221 -12.87 16.06 -14.93
N ALA A 222 -12.42 14.79 -15.04
CA ALA A 222 -11.76 14.28 -16.24
C ALA A 222 -12.68 14.35 -17.46
N MET A 223 -13.92 13.90 -17.35
CA MET A 223 -14.93 13.99 -18.43
C MET A 223 -15.15 15.43 -18.89
N LYS A 224 -15.25 16.41 -17.97
CA LYS A 224 -15.39 17.83 -18.33
C LYS A 224 -14.17 18.36 -19.10
N LYS A 225 -12.95 17.96 -18.71
CA LYS A 225 -11.72 18.37 -19.42
C LYS A 225 -11.67 17.77 -20.82
N THR A 226 -12.00 16.49 -20.99
CA THR A 226 -12.05 15.84 -22.30
C THR A 226 -13.10 16.48 -23.21
N TYR A 227 -14.28 16.78 -22.70
CA TYR A 227 -15.34 17.47 -23.47
C TYR A 227 -14.90 18.87 -23.91
N ALA A 228 -14.25 19.64 -23.05
CA ALA A 228 -13.74 20.97 -23.37
C ALA A 228 -12.61 20.94 -24.41
N SER A 229 -11.77 19.89 -24.42
CA SER A 229 -10.72 19.74 -25.44
C SER A 229 -11.24 19.23 -26.80
N THR A 230 -12.35 18.48 -26.82
CA THR A 230 -12.96 17.97 -28.07
C THR A 230 -13.86 19.00 -28.77
N VAL A 231 -14.46 19.92 -28.03
CA VAL A 231 -15.32 20.97 -28.61
C VAL A 231 -14.52 22.08 -29.28
N GLY A 232 -13.22 22.17 -29.03
CA GLY A 232 -12.32 23.20 -29.61
C GLY A 232 -11.63 22.85 -30.93
N THR A 233 -11.77 21.62 -31.44
CA THR A 233 -11.14 21.24 -32.71
C THR A 233 -12.25 20.93 -33.74
N PRO A 234 -12.44 21.77 -34.78
CA PRO A 234 -13.35 21.42 -35.88
C PRO A 234 -12.81 20.13 -36.52
N ILE A 235 -13.63 19.11 -36.60
CA ILE A 235 -13.36 17.94 -37.42
C ILE A 235 -13.37 18.41 -38.86
N VAL A 236 -12.21 18.65 -39.44
CA VAL A 236 -12.08 18.86 -40.89
C VAL A 236 -12.35 17.52 -41.55
N PRO A 237 -13.37 17.38 -42.39
CA PRO A 237 -13.62 16.15 -43.10
C PRO A 237 -12.40 15.85 -43.97
N VAL A 238 -11.78 14.68 -43.79
CA VAL A 238 -10.77 14.18 -44.70
C VAL A 238 -11.48 13.79 -45.98
N GLU A 239 -11.36 14.56 -47.07
CA GLU A 239 -11.80 14.16 -48.37
C GLU A 239 -11.01 12.91 -48.80
N VAL A 240 -11.68 11.76 -48.78
CA VAL A 240 -11.16 10.52 -49.34
C VAL A 240 -11.24 10.67 -50.88
N LYS A 241 -10.15 11.07 -51.51
CA LYS A 241 -10.04 10.95 -52.98
C LYS A 241 -10.18 9.48 -53.36
N LYS A 242 -11.31 9.12 -53.95
CA LYS A 242 -11.49 7.84 -54.63
C LYS A 242 -10.63 7.86 -55.91
N GLU A 243 -9.45 7.29 -55.85
CA GLU A 243 -8.74 6.87 -57.04
C GLU A 243 -9.40 5.61 -57.54
N ILE A 244 -10.22 5.74 -58.60
CA ILE A 244 -10.74 4.60 -59.36
C ILE A 244 -9.63 4.17 -60.29
N GLY A 245 -8.91 3.10 -59.92
CA GLY A 245 -7.96 2.47 -60.78
C GLY A 245 -8.69 1.86 -61.99
N ARG A 246 -8.41 2.37 -63.23
CA ARG A 246 -8.80 1.72 -64.47
C ARG A 246 -7.91 0.47 -64.66
N ALA A 247 -8.55 -0.68 -64.64
CA ALA A 247 -7.92 -1.90 -65.14
C ALA A 247 -7.77 -1.77 -66.68
N HIS A 248 -6.56 -1.92 -67.18
CA HIS A 248 -6.32 -2.18 -68.59
C HIS A 248 -6.41 -3.67 -68.85
N VAL A 249 -7.26 -4.03 -69.81
CA VAL A 249 -7.35 -5.34 -70.45
C VAL A 249 -6.12 -5.58 -71.29
#